data_88f754dd66e6f504eef2748a3cfd7bac
#
_entry.id   88f754dd66e6f504eef2748a3cfd7bac
#
_cell.length_a   1.000
_cell.length_b   1.000
_cell.length_c   1.000
_cell.angle_alpha   90.00
_cell.angle_beta   90.00
_cell.angle_gamma   90.00
#
_symmetry.space_group_name_H-M   'P 1'
#
loop_
_entity.id
_entity.type
_entity.pdbx_description
1 polymer ?
#
loop_
_entity_poly.entity_id
_entity_poly.type
_entity_poly.pdbx_seq_one_letter_code
_entity_poly.pdbx_strand_id
1 'polypeptide(L)'
;GLHSAHFFQCAQVCQYMDKVTRLAEIMLPMLKDYGATTVVGPAMGGLVIGQEVARQLGLRFVFLEKVNDQLALRRNFKFVAGEKVLIVEDVITRGGRVVEALTQCRAHGAEPVAVGVIVDRSQGKTSFDVPHHSLAELSFPTYQADKLPPELQGSEAIKPGS
;
A
#
# COMPACT_ATOMS: atom_id res chain seq x y z
N GLY A 1 13.34 -2.95 -18.17
CA GLY A 1 13.08 -2.78 -16.72
C GLY A 1 14.31 -3.10 -15.88
N LEU A 2 14.21 -2.92 -14.56
CA LEU A 2 15.25 -3.35 -13.64
C LEU A 2 15.04 -4.83 -13.28
N HIS A 3 16.14 -5.54 -13.08
CA HIS A 3 16.19 -6.95 -12.67
C HIS A 3 16.60 -7.05 -11.21
N SER A 4 16.13 -8.08 -10.51
CA SER A 4 16.54 -8.41 -9.14
C SER A 4 16.49 -9.91 -8.94
N ALA A 5 17.36 -10.45 -8.09
CA ALA A 5 17.28 -11.82 -7.63
C ALA A 5 16.12 -12.07 -6.62
N HIS A 6 15.49 -10.98 -6.16
CA HIS A 6 14.46 -11.05 -5.12
C HIS A 6 13.16 -10.39 -5.59
N PHE A 7 12.06 -11.06 -5.33
CA PHE A 7 10.72 -10.51 -5.48
C PHE A 7 9.93 -10.70 -4.18
N PHE A 8 9.36 -9.62 -3.67
CA PHE A 8 8.52 -9.66 -2.49
C PHE A 8 7.05 -9.59 -2.91
N GLN A 9 6.28 -10.65 -2.58
CA GLN A 9 4.85 -10.74 -2.87
C GLN A 9 4.06 -10.77 -1.57
N CYS A 10 3.54 -9.62 -1.15
CA CYS A 10 2.82 -9.46 0.12
C CYS A 10 1.54 -10.31 0.17
N ALA A 11 0.88 -10.52 -0.96
CA ALA A 11 -0.29 -11.38 -1.05
C ALA A 11 -0.06 -12.82 -0.55
N GLN A 12 1.20 -13.33 -0.64
CA GLN A 12 1.56 -14.65 -0.10
C GLN A 12 1.50 -14.68 1.44
N VAL A 13 1.64 -13.56 2.10
CA VAL A 13 1.44 -13.44 3.55
C VAL A 13 -0.03 -13.14 3.84
N CYS A 14 -0.63 -12.24 3.09
CA CYS A 14 -2.01 -11.78 3.29
C CYS A 14 -3.09 -12.84 2.97
N GLN A 15 -2.73 -14.00 2.40
CA GLN A 15 -3.66 -15.12 2.28
C GLN A 15 -3.97 -15.81 3.63
N TYR A 16 -3.16 -15.57 4.68
CA TYR A 16 -3.34 -16.14 6.01
C TYR A 16 -3.93 -15.07 6.95
N MET A 17 -5.18 -15.24 7.35
CA MET A 17 -5.91 -14.23 8.11
C MET A 17 -5.34 -14.02 9.52
N ASP A 18 -4.81 -15.03 10.17
CA ASP A 18 -4.09 -14.91 11.44
C ASP A 18 -2.87 -13.97 11.33
N LYS A 19 -2.13 -14.06 10.23
CA LYS A 19 -1.00 -13.16 9.96
C LYS A 19 -1.46 -11.74 9.64
N VAL A 20 -2.54 -11.60 8.86
CA VAL A 20 -3.12 -10.28 8.55
C VAL A 20 -3.61 -9.60 9.84
N THR A 21 -4.30 -10.33 10.70
CA THR A 21 -4.73 -9.84 12.02
C THR A 21 -3.53 -9.35 12.83
N ARG A 22 -2.45 -10.12 12.88
CA ARG A 22 -1.26 -9.74 13.62
C ARG A 22 -0.54 -8.53 13.03
N LEU A 23 -0.45 -8.43 11.70
CA LEU A 23 0.12 -7.26 11.03
C LEU A 23 -0.69 -6.00 11.32
N ALA A 24 -2.02 -6.09 11.26
CA ALA A 24 -2.89 -4.98 11.63
C ALA A 24 -2.68 -4.56 13.10
N GLU A 25 -2.69 -5.49 14.05
CA GLU A 25 -2.43 -5.20 15.48
C GLU A 25 -1.14 -4.40 15.69
N ILE A 26 -0.06 -4.76 14.99
CA ILE A 26 1.23 -4.05 15.08
C ILE A 26 1.13 -2.64 14.46
N MET A 27 0.30 -2.46 13.43
CA MET A 27 0.11 -1.18 12.75
C MET A 27 -0.77 -0.19 13.53
N LEU A 28 -1.74 -0.68 14.32
CA LEU A 28 -2.70 0.16 15.03
C LEU A 28 -2.07 1.27 15.89
N PRO A 29 -1.04 1.02 16.72
CA PRO A 29 -0.41 2.08 17.52
C PRO A 29 0.12 3.25 16.70
N MET A 30 0.48 3.00 15.43
CA MET A 30 1.00 4.02 14.51
C MET A 30 -0.11 4.85 13.86
N LEU A 31 -1.35 4.35 13.81
CA LEU A 31 -2.43 4.93 13.03
C LEU A 31 -3.62 5.46 13.84
N LYS A 32 -3.85 4.96 15.05
CA LYS A 32 -5.07 5.21 15.83
C LYS A 32 -5.30 6.67 16.23
N ASP A 33 -4.22 7.45 16.39
CA ASP A 33 -4.30 8.80 16.96
C ASP A 33 -4.51 9.91 15.91
N TYR A 34 -4.68 9.55 14.62
CA TYR A 34 -4.93 10.52 13.54
C TYR A 34 -6.39 10.98 13.45
N GLY A 35 -7.29 10.41 14.25
CA GLY A 35 -8.71 10.81 14.29
C GLY A 35 -9.47 10.48 12.99
N ALA A 36 -9.01 9.49 12.24
CA ALA A 36 -9.70 9.03 11.05
C ALA A 36 -11.00 8.30 11.39
N THR A 37 -11.97 8.36 10.49
CA THR A 37 -13.24 7.66 10.58
C THR A 37 -13.40 6.59 9.50
N THR A 38 -12.52 6.59 8.51
CA THR A 38 -12.54 5.66 7.37
C THR A 38 -11.13 5.23 7.01
N VAL A 39 -10.97 3.95 6.68
CA VAL A 39 -9.77 3.40 6.04
C VAL A 39 -10.03 3.22 4.55
N VAL A 40 -9.07 3.60 3.73
CA VAL A 40 -9.12 3.48 2.26
C VAL A 40 -8.00 2.55 1.80
N GLY A 41 -8.37 1.46 1.13
CA GLY A 41 -7.43 0.50 0.56
C GLY A 41 -7.36 0.62 -0.97
N PRO A 42 -6.21 0.90 -1.58
CA PRO A 42 -6.05 0.75 -3.02
C PRO A 42 -6.14 -0.72 -3.45
N ALA A 43 -6.99 -1.03 -4.41
CA ALA A 43 -7.08 -2.40 -4.93
C ALA A 43 -5.86 -2.71 -5.83
N MET A 44 -5.33 -3.94 -5.78
CA MET A 44 -5.75 -5.10 -4.98
C MET A 44 -5.02 -5.21 -3.62
N GLY A 45 -3.76 -4.74 -3.52
CA GLY A 45 -2.87 -4.99 -2.38
C GLY A 45 -3.41 -4.50 -1.05
N GLY A 46 -3.96 -3.29 -1.02
CA GLY A 46 -4.51 -2.66 0.19
C GLY A 46 -5.85 -3.23 0.67
N LEU A 47 -6.50 -4.14 -0.10
CA LEU A 47 -7.84 -4.62 0.26
C LEU A 47 -7.83 -5.41 1.57
N VAL A 48 -7.00 -6.44 1.67
CA VAL A 48 -7.03 -7.37 2.79
C VAL A 48 -6.54 -6.70 4.07
N ILE A 49 -5.37 -6.06 4.02
CA ILE A 49 -4.81 -5.39 5.19
C ILE A 49 -5.63 -4.15 5.59
N GLY A 50 -6.11 -3.37 4.62
CA GLY A 50 -6.93 -2.19 4.90
C GLY A 50 -8.25 -2.53 5.55
N GLN A 51 -8.93 -3.59 5.09
CA GLN A 51 -10.16 -4.08 5.70
C GLN A 51 -9.92 -4.54 7.14
N GLU A 52 -8.82 -5.23 7.40
CA GLU A 52 -8.50 -5.72 8.74
C GLU A 52 -8.13 -4.58 9.70
N VAL A 53 -7.35 -3.59 9.25
CA VAL A 53 -7.05 -2.37 10.02
C VAL A 53 -8.35 -1.63 10.36
N ALA A 54 -9.25 -1.45 9.40
CA ALA A 54 -10.54 -0.82 9.62
C ALA A 54 -11.37 -1.58 10.67
N ARG A 55 -11.44 -2.92 10.55
CA ARG A 55 -12.16 -3.79 11.49
C ARG A 55 -11.64 -3.61 12.91
N GLN A 56 -10.33 -3.63 13.11
CA GLN A 56 -9.73 -3.52 14.45
C GLN A 56 -9.85 -2.11 15.04
N LEU A 57 -9.82 -1.07 14.20
CA LEU A 57 -10.07 0.31 14.64
C LEU A 57 -11.57 0.63 14.83
N GLY A 58 -12.48 -0.27 14.42
CA GLY A 58 -13.91 -0.01 14.43
C GLY A 58 -14.34 1.07 13.43
N LEU A 59 -13.60 1.21 12.31
CA LEU A 59 -13.81 2.22 11.29
C LEU A 59 -14.49 1.64 10.04
N ARG A 60 -15.08 2.53 9.25
CA ARG A 60 -15.57 2.22 7.93
C ARG A 60 -14.41 1.84 7.00
N PHE A 61 -14.63 0.88 6.10
CA PHE A 61 -13.69 0.54 5.03
C PHE A 61 -14.24 0.90 3.66
N VAL A 62 -13.41 1.54 2.85
CA VAL A 62 -13.67 1.90 1.45
C VAL A 62 -12.46 1.48 0.63
N PHE A 63 -12.64 1.15 -0.63
CA PHE A 63 -11.52 0.84 -1.52
C PHE A 63 -11.59 1.60 -2.83
N LEU A 64 -10.42 1.82 -3.41
CA LEU A 64 -10.26 2.40 -4.74
C LEU A 64 -9.97 1.28 -5.73
N GLU A 65 -10.69 1.25 -6.85
CA GLU A 65 -10.51 0.25 -7.90
C GLU A 65 -9.65 0.79 -9.03
N LYS A 66 -8.90 -0.08 -9.69
CA LYS A 66 -8.16 0.26 -10.89
C LYS A 66 -9.09 0.27 -12.11
N VAL A 67 -9.21 1.42 -12.76
CA VAL A 67 -9.96 1.62 -14.00
C VAL A 67 -9.05 2.31 -15.00
N ASN A 68 -8.80 1.71 -16.15
CA ASN A 68 -7.90 2.25 -17.18
C ASN A 68 -6.53 2.67 -16.60
N ASP A 69 -5.93 1.81 -15.80
CA ASP A 69 -4.66 2.02 -15.10
C ASP A 69 -4.65 3.10 -14.01
N GLN A 70 -5.75 3.76 -13.73
CA GLN A 70 -5.90 4.76 -12.67
C GLN A 70 -6.80 4.26 -11.55
N LEU A 71 -6.52 4.70 -10.31
CA LEU A 71 -7.41 4.45 -9.18
C LEU A 71 -8.66 5.33 -9.29
N ALA A 72 -9.81 4.77 -8.95
CA ALA A 72 -11.09 5.47 -8.94
C ALA A 72 -11.96 5.04 -7.75
N LEU A 73 -12.67 5.99 -7.16
CA LEU A 73 -13.70 5.73 -6.18
C LEU A 73 -14.97 5.30 -6.91
N ARG A 74 -15.42 4.06 -6.66
CA ARG A 74 -16.59 3.46 -7.33
C ARG A 74 -17.59 2.92 -6.31
N ARG A 75 -18.51 2.05 -6.76
CA ARG A 75 -19.50 1.35 -5.92
C ARG A 75 -20.42 2.30 -5.15
N ASN A 76 -20.65 3.51 -5.68
CA ASN A 76 -21.38 4.57 -4.99
C ASN A 76 -20.81 4.93 -3.62
N PHE A 77 -19.54 4.63 -3.36
CA PHE A 77 -18.85 5.14 -2.19
C PHE A 77 -18.77 6.66 -2.26
N LYS A 78 -19.01 7.30 -1.12
CA LYS A 78 -18.94 8.77 -0.98
C LYS A 78 -18.24 9.07 0.36
N PHE A 79 -17.52 10.17 0.39
CA PHE A 79 -17.00 10.76 1.60
C PHE A 79 -17.88 11.96 2.01
N VAL A 80 -17.96 12.23 3.29
CA VAL A 80 -18.45 13.50 3.79
C VAL A 80 -17.33 14.53 3.61
N ALA A 81 -17.66 15.79 3.32
CA ALA A 81 -16.65 16.84 3.15
C ALA A 81 -15.78 16.97 4.42
N GLY A 82 -14.47 16.89 4.26
CA GLY A 82 -13.52 16.90 5.35
C GLY A 82 -13.41 15.58 6.14
N GLU A 83 -14.00 14.49 5.65
CA GLU A 83 -13.90 13.17 6.28
C GLU A 83 -12.43 12.72 6.36
N LYS A 84 -11.92 12.53 7.57
CA LYS A 84 -10.55 12.08 7.79
C LYS A 84 -10.38 10.61 7.44
N VAL A 85 -9.42 10.31 6.58
CA VAL A 85 -9.19 8.96 6.08
C VAL A 85 -7.73 8.52 6.26
N LEU A 86 -7.54 7.23 6.60
CA LEU A 86 -6.26 6.55 6.53
C LEU A 86 -6.14 5.84 5.19
N ILE A 87 -5.00 5.96 4.52
CA ILE A 87 -4.66 5.11 3.38
C ILE A 87 -3.88 3.90 3.92
N VAL A 88 -4.31 2.69 3.57
CA VAL A 88 -3.59 1.46 3.97
C VAL A 88 -3.28 0.63 2.73
N GLU A 89 -1.99 0.35 2.52
CA GLU A 89 -1.47 -0.38 1.36
C GLU A 89 -0.58 -1.56 1.83
N ASP A 90 -0.34 -2.52 0.98
CA ASP A 90 0.55 -3.63 1.30
C ASP A 90 2.03 -3.28 1.10
N VAL A 91 2.41 -2.73 -0.04
CA VAL A 91 3.81 -2.43 -0.39
C VAL A 91 3.96 -1.09 -1.10
N ILE A 92 4.87 -0.27 -0.61
CA ILE A 92 5.36 0.91 -1.33
C ILE A 92 6.67 0.56 -2.04
N THR A 93 6.77 0.93 -3.32
CA THR A 93 8.04 0.93 -4.08
C THR A 93 8.43 2.35 -4.48
N ARG A 94 7.74 2.93 -5.46
CA ARG A 94 7.91 4.33 -5.90
C ARG A 94 6.84 5.26 -5.34
N GLY A 95 5.90 4.76 -4.56
CA GLY A 95 4.83 5.53 -3.94
C GLY A 95 3.70 5.99 -4.87
N GLY A 96 3.78 5.72 -6.17
CA GLY A 96 2.80 6.24 -7.14
C GLY A 96 1.35 5.87 -6.83
N ARG A 97 1.10 4.64 -6.36
CA ARG A 97 -0.26 4.20 -5.98
C ARG A 97 -0.80 4.95 -4.76
N VAL A 98 0.06 5.23 -3.78
CA VAL A 98 -0.30 6.01 -2.60
C VAL A 98 -0.61 7.45 -3.00
N VAL A 99 0.25 8.08 -3.82
CA VAL A 99 0.00 9.45 -4.32
C VAL A 99 -1.32 9.52 -5.08
N GLU A 100 -1.62 8.53 -5.91
CA GLU A 100 -2.88 8.43 -6.64
C GLU A 100 -4.08 8.28 -5.68
N ALA A 101 -3.95 7.44 -4.64
CA ALA A 101 -5.00 7.27 -3.62
C ALA A 101 -5.24 8.56 -2.82
N LEU A 102 -4.18 9.25 -2.40
CA LEU A 102 -4.28 10.57 -1.75
C LEU A 102 -5.03 11.58 -2.63
N THR A 103 -4.68 11.63 -3.91
CA THR A 103 -5.32 12.50 -4.90
C THR A 103 -6.80 12.18 -5.07
N GLN A 104 -7.15 10.90 -5.20
CA GLN A 104 -8.53 10.46 -5.34
C GLN A 104 -9.37 10.79 -4.10
N CYS A 105 -8.85 10.55 -2.91
CA CYS A 105 -9.55 10.89 -1.67
C CYS A 105 -9.86 12.40 -1.61
N ARG A 106 -8.87 13.24 -1.89
CA ARG A 106 -9.05 14.70 -1.89
C ARG A 106 -10.03 15.19 -2.97
N ALA A 107 -9.95 14.62 -4.17
CA ALA A 107 -10.87 14.95 -5.27
C ALA A 107 -12.34 14.64 -4.92
N HIS A 108 -12.57 13.71 -3.99
CA HIS A 108 -13.90 13.34 -3.50
C HIS A 108 -14.24 13.95 -2.13
N GLY A 109 -13.49 14.96 -1.69
CA GLY A 109 -13.78 15.74 -0.49
C GLY A 109 -13.29 15.16 0.83
N ALA A 110 -12.53 14.05 0.82
CA ALA A 110 -11.91 13.50 2.01
C ALA A 110 -10.58 14.19 2.34
N GLU A 111 -10.17 14.09 3.60
CA GLU A 111 -8.89 14.57 4.14
C GLU A 111 -8.03 13.36 4.52
N PRO A 112 -7.06 12.93 3.68
CA PRO A 112 -6.09 11.92 4.08
C PRO A 112 -5.21 12.45 5.22
N VAL A 113 -5.11 11.69 6.31
CA VAL A 113 -4.39 12.12 7.52
C VAL A 113 -3.12 11.33 7.79
N ALA A 114 -3.04 10.09 7.30
CA ALA A 114 -1.83 9.27 7.35
C ALA A 114 -1.91 8.10 6.36
N VAL A 115 -0.73 7.48 6.13
CA VAL A 115 -0.56 6.28 5.33
C VAL A 115 0.05 5.18 6.19
N GLY A 116 -0.51 3.97 6.16
CA GLY A 116 0.06 2.77 6.76
C GLY A 116 0.39 1.73 5.69
N VAL A 117 1.56 1.10 5.77
CA VAL A 117 1.95 0.03 4.85
C VAL A 117 2.60 -1.14 5.58
N ILE A 118 2.48 -2.34 5.03
CA ILE A 118 3.20 -3.48 5.58
C ILE A 118 4.69 -3.34 5.27
N VAL A 119 5.04 -3.05 4.02
CA VAL A 119 6.45 -2.99 3.61
C VAL A 119 6.73 -1.72 2.79
N ASP A 120 7.73 -0.97 3.21
CA ASP A 120 8.33 0.10 2.40
C ASP A 120 9.61 -0.41 1.73
N ARG A 121 9.64 -0.33 0.40
CA ARG A 121 10.77 -0.68 -0.45
C ARG A 121 11.35 0.55 -1.18
N SER A 122 10.95 1.74 -0.78
CA SER A 122 11.39 2.98 -1.42
C SER A 122 12.84 3.37 -1.10
N GLN A 123 13.44 2.75 -0.10
CA GLN A 123 14.77 3.12 0.41
C GLN A 123 14.81 4.58 0.88
N GLY A 124 13.74 5.06 1.51
CA GLY A 124 13.62 6.46 1.94
C GLY A 124 13.48 7.48 0.82
N LYS A 125 13.30 7.04 -0.44
CA LYS A 125 13.18 7.94 -1.60
C LYS A 125 11.75 8.44 -1.84
N THR A 126 10.79 7.88 -1.13
CA THR A 126 9.38 8.29 -1.24
C THR A 126 8.99 9.10 -0.01
N SER A 127 8.40 10.26 -0.24
CA SER A 127 7.77 11.08 0.78
C SER A 127 6.38 11.49 0.33
N PHE A 128 5.48 11.64 1.28
CA PHE A 128 4.13 12.13 1.07
C PHE A 128 3.93 13.40 1.88
N ASP A 129 2.93 14.19 1.53
CA ASP A 129 2.52 15.39 2.26
C ASP A 129 1.69 15.06 3.53
N VAL A 130 1.56 13.79 3.86
CA VAL A 130 1.01 13.26 5.10
C VAL A 130 2.00 12.28 5.74
N PRO A 131 1.96 12.07 7.07
CA PRO A 131 2.78 11.06 7.72
C PRO A 131 2.56 9.68 7.10
N HIS A 132 3.63 8.91 6.94
CA HIS A 132 3.53 7.50 6.57
C HIS A 132 4.32 6.61 7.53
N HIS A 133 3.81 5.42 7.74
CA HIS A 133 4.34 4.42 8.65
C HIS A 133 4.44 3.07 7.94
N SER A 134 5.55 2.38 8.11
CA SER A 134 5.75 1.02 7.60
C SER A 134 6.07 0.07 8.74
N LEU A 135 5.61 -1.18 8.63
CA LEU A 135 5.99 -2.22 9.60
C LEU A 135 7.40 -2.74 9.34
N ALA A 136 7.84 -2.72 8.08
CA ALA A 136 9.17 -3.13 7.69
C ALA A 136 9.69 -2.30 6.51
N GLU A 137 10.98 -2.06 6.50
CA GLU A 137 11.69 -1.50 5.36
C GLU A 137 12.56 -2.59 4.72
N LEU A 138 12.36 -2.84 3.42
CA LEU A 138 13.11 -3.85 2.68
C LEU A 138 13.80 -3.23 1.47
N SER A 139 15.08 -3.48 1.35
CA SER A 139 15.88 -3.07 0.20
C SER A 139 16.43 -4.29 -0.51
N PHE A 140 16.18 -4.36 -1.83
CA PHE A 140 16.75 -5.40 -2.68
C PHE A 140 17.61 -4.76 -3.77
N PRO A 141 18.79 -5.31 -4.07
CA PRO A 141 19.58 -4.88 -5.19
C PRO A 141 18.80 -5.01 -6.51
N THR A 142 18.92 -3.98 -7.34
CA THR A 142 18.33 -3.97 -8.68
C THR A 142 19.39 -3.59 -9.70
N TYR A 143 19.34 -4.19 -10.88
CA TYR A 143 20.36 -4.10 -11.92
C TYR A 143 19.73 -3.75 -13.26
N GLN A 144 20.45 -3.06 -14.10
CA GLN A 144 20.12 -2.88 -15.51
C GLN A 144 20.26 -4.22 -16.25
N ALA A 145 19.47 -4.44 -17.27
CA ALA A 145 19.50 -5.68 -18.06
C ALA A 145 20.84 -5.97 -18.71
N ASP A 146 21.58 -4.92 -19.05
CA ASP A 146 22.92 -4.96 -19.65
C ASP A 146 24.07 -5.02 -18.63
N LYS A 147 23.75 -4.95 -17.32
CA LYS A 147 24.72 -4.94 -16.20
C LYS A 147 24.29 -5.89 -15.09
N LEU A 148 23.97 -7.12 -15.48
CA LEU A 148 23.61 -8.15 -14.52
C LEU A 148 24.83 -8.66 -13.75
N PRO A 149 24.72 -8.87 -12.44
CA PRO A 149 25.79 -9.50 -11.67
C PRO A 149 25.96 -10.97 -12.08
N PRO A 150 27.10 -11.58 -11.78
CA PRO A 150 27.41 -12.95 -12.22
C PRO A 150 26.31 -13.99 -11.90
N GLU A 151 25.67 -13.88 -10.73
CA GLU A 151 24.62 -14.78 -10.26
C GLU A 151 23.30 -14.68 -11.05
N LEU A 152 23.11 -13.59 -11.83
CA LEU A 152 21.93 -13.40 -12.67
C LEU A 152 22.23 -13.53 -14.17
N GLN A 153 23.50 -13.74 -14.55
CA GLN A 153 23.86 -13.93 -15.96
C GLN A 153 23.27 -15.25 -16.48
N GLY A 154 22.62 -15.19 -17.64
CA GLY A 154 21.97 -16.35 -18.25
C GLY A 154 20.62 -16.74 -17.62
N SER A 155 20.15 -16.02 -16.59
CA SER A 155 18.81 -16.21 -16.07
C SER A 155 17.75 -15.58 -16.98
N GLU A 156 16.59 -16.23 -17.06
CA GLU A 156 15.41 -15.66 -17.72
C GLU A 156 14.67 -14.73 -16.76
N ALA A 157 14.40 -13.50 -17.24
CA ALA A 157 13.63 -12.53 -16.47
C ALA A 157 12.15 -12.91 -16.46
N ILE A 158 11.62 -13.22 -15.31
CA ILE A 158 10.18 -13.43 -15.09
C ILE A 158 9.56 -12.23 -14.38
N LYS A 159 8.25 -12.02 -14.54
CA LYS A 159 7.48 -11.02 -13.81
C LYS A 159 6.51 -11.72 -12.86
N PRO A 160 6.92 -12.04 -11.63
CA PRO A 160 6.07 -12.74 -10.69
C PRO A 160 4.83 -11.91 -10.34
N GLY A 161 3.67 -12.55 -10.18
CA GLY A 161 2.46 -11.90 -9.68
C GLY A 161 1.67 -11.09 -10.72
N SER A 162 1.90 -11.32 -12.01
CA SER A 162 1.11 -10.74 -13.11
C SER A 162 0.23 -11.79 -13.77
#